data_d2ff3fdfe0cc5c110e774857fca55ac7
#
_entry.id   d2ff3fdfe0cc5c110e774857fca55ac7
#
_cell.length_a   1.000
_cell.length_b   1.000
_cell.length_c   1.000
_cell.angle_alpha   90.00
_cell.angle_beta   90.00
_cell.angle_gamma   90.00
#
_symmetry.space_group_name_H-M   'P 1'
#
loop_
_entity.id
_entity.type
_entity.pdbx_description
1 polymer ?
#
loop_
_entity_poly.entity_id
_entity_poly.type
_entity_poly.pdbx_seq_one_letter_code
_entity_poly.pdbx_strand_id
1 'polypeptide(L)'
;MKLQAKDMKDIYRDLPFEMPVIERPVIPDLNICLTDFGGSGDGVTLNSEAFEKAIQYLASKGGGRLIVPQGVWLTGPIELENNVELHLSDNSIVVFSQDKSLYPIVETVFEGCKTFRCKPQLSAVRKSNVAVTGKGIIDGAGDIWRLGKKNEMPPMVWNECIQSGGILSEDGELWYPTESYYRGAKDAIQNIVPWAKTMEDFESVRDFLRPVMVNFRECDGVLLE
;
A
#
# COMPACT_ATOMS: atom_id res chain seq x y z
N MET A 1 -28.58 -10.49 -9.02
CA MET A 1 -29.02 -10.52 -7.61
C MET A 1 -28.31 -9.38 -6.91
N LYS A 2 -28.97 -8.26 -6.64
CA LYS A 2 -28.35 -7.12 -5.94
C LYS A 2 -28.20 -7.55 -4.47
N LEU A 3 -26.97 -7.74 -4.02
CA LEU A 3 -26.68 -7.77 -2.60
C LEU A 3 -27.03 -6.39 -2.04
N GLN A 4 -28.16 -6.30 -1.33
CA GLN A 4 -28.45 -5.12 -0.54
C GLN A 4 -27.34 -4.99 0.50
N ALA A 5 -26.77 -3.79 0.61
CA ALA A 5 -25.86 -3.47 1.70
C ALA A 5 -26.58 -3.85 3.02
N LYS A 6 -26.01 -4.81 3.74
CA LYS A 6 -26.53 -5.22 5.04
C LYS A 6 -26.47 -4.00 5.94
N ASP A 7 -27.62 -3.62 6.53
CA ASP A 7 -27.61 -2.52 7.50
C ASP A 7 -26.59 -2.87 8.60
N MET A 8 -25.67 -1.96 8.87
CA MET A 8 -24.62 -2.16 9.90
C MET A 8 -25.22 -2.62 11.24
N LYS A 9 -26.46 -2.23 11.55
CA LYS A 9 -27.19 -2.68 12.75
C LYS A 9 -27.48 -4.19 12.75
N ASP A 10 -27.55 -4.83 11.59
CA ASP A 10 -27.83 -6.26 11.50
C ASP A 10 -26.65 -7.14 11.90
N ILE A 11 -25.41 -6.65 11.79
CA ILE A 11 -24.22 -7.42 12.21
C ILE A 11 -24.08 -7.53 13.72
N TYR A 12 -24.76 -6.69 14.50
CA TYR A 12 -24.75 -6.70 15.97
C TYR A 12 -25.95 -7.46 16.56
N ARG A 13 -26.87 -7.98 15.72
CA ARG A 13 -28.06 -8.68 16.17
C ARG A 13 -27.75 -10.13 16.55
N ASP A 14 -28.30 -10.58 17.66
CA ASP A 14 -28.27 -11.99 18.11
C ASP A 14 -26.83 -12.54 18.34
N LEU A 15 -25.89 -11.69 18.72
CA LEU A 15 -24.57 -12.12 19.11
C LEU A 15 -24.58 -12.76 20.52
N PRO A 16 -23.81 -13.85 20.75
CA PRO A 16 -23.73 -14.52 22.07
C PRO A 16 -22.88 -13.76 23.10
N PHE A 17 -22.39 -12.57 22.75
CA PHE A 17 -21.57 -11.68 23.58
C PHE A 17 -21.93 -10.23 23.29
N GLU A 18 -21.64 -9.34 24.25
CA GLU A 18 -21.79 -7.91 24.08
C GLU A 18 -20.64 -7.36 23.20
N MET A 19 -21.00 -6.68 22.12
CA MET A 19 -20.03 -6.09 21.18
C MET A 19 -20.27 -4.58 21.10
N PRO A 20 -19.21 -3.75 21.20
CA PRO A 20 -19.35 -2.32 21.04
C PRO A 20 -19.82 -1.96 19.62
N VAL A 21 -20.75 -1.04 19.51
CA VAL A 21 -21.21 -0.51 18.22
C VAL A 21 -20.12 0.36 17.63
N ILE A 22 -19.66 0.00 16.44
CA ILE A 22 -18.66 0.76 15.70
C ILE A 22 -19.37 1.76 14.80
N GLU A 23 -19.08 3.03 14.95
CA GLU A 23 -19.61 4.09 14.11
C GLU A 23 -18.72 4.30 12.88
N ARG A 24 -19.35 4.68 11.75
CA ARG A 24 -18.62 5.08 10.56
C ARG A 24 -17.90 6.41 10.80
N PRO A 25 -16.68 6.61 10.27
CA PRO A 25 -16.02 7.90 10.34
C PRO A 25 -16.86 8.97 9.65
N VAL A 26 -16.92 10.15 10.25
CA VAL A 26 -17.60 11.31 9.70
C VAL A 26 -16.60 12.11 8.86
N ILE A 27 -16.79 12.09 7.55
CA ILE A 27 -15.96 12.84 6.60
C ILE A 27 -16.69 14.14 6.25
N PRO A 28 -16.01 15.31 6.25
CA PRO A 28 -16.60 16.58 5.81
C PRO A 28 -17.12 16.52 4.38
N ASP A 29 -18.23 17.24 4.12
CA ASP A 29 -18.87 17.28 2.80
C ASP A 29 -18.15 18.25 1.84
N LEU A 30 -16.89 17.96 1.58
CA LEU A 30 -16.06 18.61 0.57
C LEU A 30 -15.56 17.54 -0.39
N ASN A 31 -15.98 17.62 -1.65
CA ASN A 31 -15.59 16.67 -2.68
C ASN A 31 -14.67 17.36 -3.69
N ILE A 32 -13.53 16.77 -3.98
CA ILE A 32 -12.58 17.23 -5.00
C ILE A 32 -12.20 16.08 -5.92
N CYS A 33 -11.79 16.39 -7.14
CA CYS A 33 -11.36 15.39 -8.11
C CYS A 33 -9.84 15.41 -8.26
N LEU A 34 -9.22 14.24 -8.39
CA LEU A 34 -7.76 14.15 -8.57
C LEU A 34 -7.26 14.89 -9.81
N THR A 35 -8.10 14.96 -10.87
CA THR A 35 -7.80 15.71 -12.08
C THR A 35 -7.65 17.22 -11.85
N ASP A 36 -8.32 17.79 -10.84
CA ASP A 36 -8.24 19.22 -10.50
C ASP A 36 -6.85 19.59 -9.93
N PHE A 37 -6.09 18.58 -9.53
CA PHE A 37 -4.73 18.72 -8.99
C PHE A 37 -3.64 18.27 -9.97
N GLY A 38 -4.00 18.12 -11.24
CA GLY A 38 -3.07 17.74 -12.32
C GLY A 38 -2.90 16.25 -12.50
N GLY A 39 -3.73 15.42 -11.88
CA GLY A 39 -3.70 13.97 -12.07
C GLY A 39 -4.17 13.56 -13.46
N SER A 40 -3.59 12.49 -14.01
CA SER A 40 -3.94 11.88 -15.29
C SER A 40 -4.11 10.36 -15.12
N GLY A 41 -5.28 9.86 -15.55
CA GLY A 41 -5.64 8.44 -15.51
C GLY A 41 -5.22 7.65 -16.75
N ASP A 42 -4.06 7.97 -17.35
CA ASP A 42 -3.56 7.42 -18.61
C ASP A 42 -2.70 6.16 -18.47
N GLY A 43 -2.42 5.74 -17.23
CA GLY A 43 -1.61 4.56 -16.92
C GLY A 43 -0.09 4.75 -16.98
N VAL A 44 0.40 5.92 -17.38
CA VAL A 44 1.83 6.20 -17.56
C VAL A 44 2.31 7.44 -16.78
N THR A 45 1.46 8.43 -16.61
CA THR A 45 1.78 9.63 -15.83
C THR A 45 1.86 9.30 -14.34
N LEU A 46 2.99 9.65 -13.70
CA LEU A 46 3.14 9.49 -12.25
C LEU A 46 2.33 10.56 -11.50
N ASN A 47 1.37 10.13 -10.70
CA ASN A 47 0.41 11.00 -10.02
C ASN A 47 0.74 11.26 -8.53
N SER A 48 1.93 10.89 -8.04
CA SER A 48 2.28 11.04 -6.62
C SER A 48 2.10 12.48 -6.12
N GLU A 49 2.55 13.46 -6.90
CA GLU A 49 2.42 14.88 -6.56
C GLU A 49 0.95 15.35 -6.59
N ALA A 50 0.14 14.85 -7.52
CA ALA A 50 -1.29 15.17 -7.60
C ALA A 50 -2.05 14.64 -6.38
N PHE A 51 -1.79 13.39 -5.97
CA PHE A 51 -2.35 12.82 -4.74
C PHE A 51 -1.93 13.63 -3.52
N GLU A 52 -0.65 13.94 -3.37
CA GLU A 52 -0.14 14.71 -2.25
C GLU A 52 -0.82 16.09 -2.15
N LYS A 53 -0.84 16.85 -3.25
CA LYS A 53 -1.49 18.17 -3.30
C LYS A 53 -2.97 18.11 -2.95
N ALA A 54 -3.70 17.14 -3.49
CA ALA A 54 -5.13 16.96 -3.25
C ALA A 54 -5.40 16.63 -1.77
N ILE A 55 -4.64 15.70 -1.18
CA ILE A 55 -4.80 15.32 0.22
C ILE A 55 -4.44 16.49 1.15
N GLN A 56 -3.36 17.20 0.88
CA GLN A 56 -2.96 18.38 1.65
C GLN A 56 -3.99 19.52 1.53
N TYR A 57 -4.58 19.70 0.35
CA TYR A 57 -5.68 20.66 0.18
C TYR A 57 -6.88 20.29 1.07
N LEU A 58 -7.33 19.02 1.05
CA LEU A 58 -8.42 18.56 1.92
C LEU A 58 -8.07 18.75 3.40
N ALA A 59 -6.87 18.35 3.80
CA ALA A 59 -6.41 18.52 5.17
C ALA A 59 -6.47 20.00 5.62
N SER A 60 -6.07 20.92 4.74
CA SER A 60 -6.12 22.38 5.01
C SER A 60 -7.55 22.92 5.18
N LYS A 61 -8.56 22.20 4.66
CA LYS A 61 -9.98 22.53 4.78
C LYS A 61 -10.71 21.78 5.90
N GLY A 62 -9.95 20.97 6.67
CA GLY A 62 -10.52 20.17 7.76
C GLY A 62 -10.92 18.76 7.35
N GLY A 63 -10.70 18.37 6.11
CA GLY A 63 -10.99 17.05 5.55
C GLY A 63 -11.89 17.10 4.31
N GLY A 64 -12.31 15.93 3.84
CA GLY A 64 -13.18 15.76 2.68
C GLY A 64 -12.87 14.50 1.87
N ARG A 65 -13.50 14.38 0.71
CA ARG A 65 -13.39 13.24 -0.18
C ARG A 65 -12.55 13.58 -1.40
N LEU A 66 -11.47 12.81 -1.62
CA LEU A 66 -10.71 12.81 -2.87
C LEU A 66 -11.28 11.74 -3.80
N ILE A 67 -11.85 12.16 -4.90
CA ILE A 67 -12.41 11.29 -5.93
C ILE A 67 -11.31 10.95 -6.94
N VAL A 68 -11.05 9.66 -7.12
CA VAL A 68 -10.23 9.11 -8.20
C VAL A 68 -11.18 8.65 -9.30
N PRO A 69 -11.26 9.35 -10.44
CA PRO A 69 -12.18 8.99 -11.50
C PRO A 69 -11.80 7.71 -12.24
N GLN A 70 -12.66 7.26 -13.15
CA GLN A 70 -12.32 6.18 -14.08
C GLN A 70 -10.97 6.42 -14.77
N GLY A 71 -10.15 5.38 -14.91
CA GLY A 71 -8.83 5.43 -15.55
C GLY A 71 -7.81 4.57 -14.82
N VAL A 72 -6.57 4.57 -15.31
CA VAL A 72 -5.43 3.88 -14.70
C VAL A 72 -4.49 4.93 -14.13
N TRP A 73 -4.32 4.93 -12.80
CA TRP A 73 -3.63 5.97 -12.05
C TRP A 73 -2.32 5.45 -11.48
N LEU A 74 -1.21 5.62 -12.21
CA LEU A 74 0.12 5.24 -11.74
C LEU A 74 0.57 6.21 -10.65
N THR A 75 1.03 5.69 -9.49
CA THR A 75 1.45 6.54 -8.37
C THR A 75 2.54 5.88 -7.51
N GLY A 76 3.27 6.67 -6.75
CA GLY A 76 4.06 6.23 -5.59
C GLY A 76 3.19 6.14 -4.34
N PRO A 77 3.81 6.07 -3.14
CA PRO A 77 3.10 5.99 -1.87
C PRO A 77 2.08 7.11 -1.67
N ILE A 78 0.90 6.75 -1.17
CA ILE A 78 -0.16 7.67 -0.76
C ILE A 78 -0.26 7.67 0.77
N GLU A 79 -0.27 8.83 1.39
CA GLU A 79 -0.48 8.99 2.82
C GLU A 79 -1.73 9.83 3.07
N LEU A 80 -2.70 9.27 3.80
CA LEU A 80 -3.95 9.95 4.11
C LEU A 80 -3.79 10.83 5.35
N GLU A 81 -4.52 11.94 5.36
CA GLU A 81 -4.62 12.89 6.46
C GLU A 81 -5.93 12.73 7.25
N ASN A 82 -6.04 13.44 8.38
CA ASN A 82 -7.25 13.41 9.20
C ASN A 82 -8.48 13.81 8.39
N ASN A 83 -9.58 13.11 8.61
CA ASN A 83 -10.89 13.34 8.00
C ASN A 83 -10.87 13.26 6.46
N VAL A 84 -9.95 12.46 5.88
CA VAL A 84 -9.83 12.29 4.42
C VAL A 84 -10.33 10.93 4.00
N GLU A 85 -11.19 10.93 3.00
CA GLU A 85 -11.65 9.75 2.27
C GLU A 85 -11.01 9.71 0.89
N LEU A 86 -10.34 8.61 0.57
CA LEU A 86 -9.93 8.26 -0.79
C LEU A 86 -11.05 7.43 -1.42
N HIS A 87 -11.76 8.03 -2.39
CA HIS A 87 -12.87 7.37 -3.07
C HIS A 87 -12.48 6.96 -4.49
N LEU A 88 -12.50 5.66 -4.76
CA LEU A 88 -12.22 5.10 -6.06
C LEU A 88 -13.53 4.88 -6.82
N SER A 89 -13.77 5.67 -7.87
CA SER A 89 -14.93 5.53 -8.73
C SER A 89 -14.96 4.19 -9.45
N ASP A 90 -16.12 3.80 -9.96
CA ASP A 90 -16.24 2.60 -10.79
C ASP A 90 -15.24 2.68 -11.97
N ASN A 91 -14.55 1.56 -12.25
CA ASN A 91 -13.52 1.44 -13.30
C ASN A 91 -12.27 2.32 -13.09
N SER A 92 -12.00 2.81 -11.90
CA SER A 92 -10.69 3.35 -11.55
C SER A 92 -9.75 2.24 -11.12
N ILE A 93 -8.49 2.33 -11.52
CA ILE A 93 -7.41 1.41 -11.09
C ILE A 93 -6.24 2.28 -10.62
N VAL A 94 -5.91 2.22 -9.34
CA VAL A 94 -4.70 2.84 -8.80
C VAL A 94 -3.60 1.78 -8.81
N VAL A 95 -2.56 2.03 -9.61
CA VAL A 95 -1.40 1.14 -9.75
C VAL A 95 -0.21 1.77 -9.06
N PHE A 96 0.38 1.07 -8.12
CA PHE A 96 1.59 1.54 -7.45
C PHE A 96 2.82 1.29 -8.30
N SER A 97 3.68 2.31 -8.41
CA SER A 97 4.88 2.29 -9.26
C SER A 97 5.84 1.16 -8.86
N GLN A 98 6.43 0.56 -9.87
CA GLN A 98 7.52 -0.41 -9.71
C GLN A 98 8.89 0.26 -9.49
N ASP A 99 8.98 1.59 -9.58
CA ASP A 99 10.19 2.31 -9.22
C ASP A 99 10.39 2.33 -7.70
N LYS A 100 11.30 1.48 -7.24
CA LYS A 100 11.61 1.30 -5.82
C LYS A 100 12.16 2.57 -5.15
N SER A 101 12.71 3.51 -5.91
CA SER A 101 13.23 4.78 -5.40
C SER A 101 12.14 5.69 -4.81
N LEU A 102 10.87 5.49 -5.20
CA LEU A 102 9.73 6.22 -4.69
C LEU A 102 9.30 5.79 -3.26
N TYR A 103 9.90 4.72 -2.71
CA TYR A 103 9.53 4.16 -1.42
C TYR A 103 10.65 4.37 -0.40
N PRO A 104 10.75 5.55 0.26
CA PRO A 104 11.77 5.79 1.26
C PRO A 104 11.65 4.81 2.42
N ILE A 105 12.78 4.53 3.08
CA ILE A 105 12.79 3.73 4.31
C ILE A 105 12.19 4.57 5.45
N VAL A 106 11.21 4.02 6.13
CA VAL A 106 10.51 4.65 7.26
C VAL A 106 10.45 3.75 8.48
N GLU A 107 10.42 4.35 9.66
CA GLU A 107 10.17 3.62 10.91
C GLU A 107 8.75 3.03 10.92
N THR A 108 8.63 1.78 11.29
CA THR A 108 7.36 1.06 11.34
C THR A 108 7.36 -0.04 12.40
N VAL A 109 6.22 -0.69 12.56
CA VAL A 109 6.09 -1.96 13.28
C VAL A 109 5.75 -3.04 12.26
N PHE A 110 6.52 -4.12 12.25
CA PHE A 110 6.28 -5.26 11.38
C PHE A 110 6.43 -6.55 12.19
N GLU A 111 5.43 -7.43 12.10
CA GLU A 111 5.38 -8.68 12.87
C GLU A 111 5.60 -8.48 14.39
N GLY A 112 5.06 -7.38 14.94
CA GLY A 112 5.18 -7.02 16.36
C GLY A 112 6.50 -6.35 16.76
N CYS A 113 7.46 -6.20 15.85
CA CYS A 113 8.77 -5.61 16.12
C CYS A 113 8.87 -4.20 15.53
N LYS A 114 9.49 -3.27 16.28
CA LYS A 114 9.90 -1.98 15.73
C LYS A 114 11.05 -2.20 14.77
N THR A 115 10.92 -1.65 13.57
CA THR A 115 11.90 -1.81 12.50
C THR A 115 11.77 -0.68 11.48
N PHE A 116 12.57 -0.74 10.41
CA PHE A 116 12.47 0.13 9.26
C PHE A 116 12.14 -0.69 8.02
N ARG A 117 11.27 -0.14 7.16
CA ARG A 117 10.88 -0.76 5.89
C ARG A 117 10.56 0.33 4.87
N CYS A 118 10.46 -0.06 3.60
CA CYS A 118 9.94 0.82 2.57
C CYS A 118 8.57 1.37 2.96
N LYS A 119 8.35 2.68 2.72
CA LYS A 119 7.09 3.37 3.00
C LYS A 119 5.92 2.57 2.42
N PRO A 120 4.87 2.28 3.21
CA PRO A 120 3.69 1.59 2.71
C PRO A 120 3.08 2.31 1.52
N GLN A 121 2.48 1.54 0.62
CA GLN A 121 1.86 2.07 -0.60
C GLN A 121 0.69 2.99 -0.25
N LEU A 122 -0.21 2.55 0.62
CA LEU A 122 -1.28 3.37 1.16
C LEU A 122 -1.17 3.38 2.69
N SER A 123 -1.07 4.55 3.28
CA SER A 123 -0.82 4.67 4.72
C SER A 123 -1.62 5.79 5.39
N ALA A 124 -1.81 5.64 6.70
CA ALA A 124 -2.18 6.68 7.63
C ALA A 124 -1.55 6.36 8.99
N VAL A 125 -0.91 7.32 9.62
CA VAL A 125 -0.26 7.12 10.93
C VAL A 125 -0.73 8.20 11.90
N ARG A 126 -1.32 7.79 13.03
CA ARG A 126 -1.89 8.69 14.04
C ARG A 126 -2.90 9.68 13.46
N LYS A 127 -3.81 9.17 12.60
CA LYS A 127 -4.86 9.94 11.96
C LYS A 127 -6.23 9.50 12.45
N SER A 128 -7.19 10.40 12.40
CA SER A 128 -8.59 10.12 12.74
C SER A 128 -9.49 10.29 11.53
N ASN A 129 -10.56 9.49 11.48
CA ASN A 129 -11.57 9.52 10.42
C ASN A 129 -10.94 9.38 9.02
N VAL A 130 -10.28 8.27 8.76
CA VAL A 130 -9.73 7.95 7.44
C VAL A 130 -10.56 6.89 6.75
N ALA A 131 -10.81 7.07 5.46
CA ALA A 131 -11.61 6.12 4.70
C ALA A 131 -11.00 5.84 3.32
N VAL A 132 -11.18 4.60 2.87
CA VAL A 132 -10.98 4.18 1.48
C VAL A 132 -12.25 3.50 1.03
N THR A 133 -12.90 4.03 0.00
CA THR A 133 -14.22 3.58 -0.42
C THR A 133 -14.31 3.46 -1.94
N GLY A 134 -15.43 2.88 -2.40
CA GLY A 134 -15.74 2.78 -3.83
C GLY A 134 -15.52 1.40 -4.41
N LYS A 135 -15.60 1.29 -5.75
CA LYS A 135 -15.53 0.00 -6.47
C LYS A 135 -14.33 -0.11 -7.39
N GLY A 136 -13.38 0.82 -7.27
CA GLY A 136 -12.12 0.77 -7.99
C GLY A 136 -11.20 -0.32 -7.48
N ILE A 137 -10.07 -0.45 -8.13
CA ILE A 137 -9.04 -1.46 -7.82
C ILE A 137 -7.78 -0.75 -7.34
N ILE A 138 -7.14 -1.31 -6.33
CA ILE A 138 -5.79 -0.92 -5.90
C ILE A 138 -4.85 -2.08 -6.22
N ASP A 139 -3.89 -1.83 -7.11
CA ASP A 139 -2.86 -2.79 -7.49
C ASP A 139 -1.51 -2.38 -6.91
N GLY A 140 -1.00 -3.19 -6.03
CA GLY A 140 0.29 -2.97 -5.37
C GLY A 140 1.51 -3.28 -6.22
N ALA A 141 1.37 -3.81 -7.43
CA ALA A 141 2.45 -4.26 -8.34
C ALA A 141 3.57 -5.02 -7.58
N GLY A 142 3.14 -5.97 -6.74
CA GLY A 142 3.99 -6.59 -5.72
C GLY A 142 5.01 -7.61 -6.21
N ASP A 143 4.99 -7.95 -7.49
CA ASP A 143 5.86 -8.92 -8.14
C ASP A 143 7.34 -8.55 -8.03
N ILE A 144 7.69 -7.29 -8.28
CA ILE A 144 9.08 -6.79 -8.23
C ILE A 144 9.72 -6.86 -6.83
N TRP A 145 8.89 -7.05 -5.80
CA TRP A 145 9.32 -7.14 -4.40
C TRP A 145 9.49 -8.57 -3.92
N ARG A 146 9.46 -9.56 -4.80
CA ARG A 146 9.46 -10.97 -4.42
C ARG A 146 10.61 -11.73 -5.05
N LEU A 147 11.10 -12.72 -4.31
CA LEU A 147 11.98 -13.73 -4.87
C LEU A 147 11.19 -14.67 -5.79
N GLY A 148 11.85 -15.24 -6.77
CA GLY A 148 11.33 -16.31 -7.60
C GLY A 148 11.62 -17.68 -7.00
N LYS A 149 10.67 -18.61 -7.12
CA LYS A 149 10.86 -20.01 -6.78
C LYS A 149 10.63 -20.85 -8.02
N LYS A 150 11.61 -21.65 -8.39
CA LYS A 150 11.60 -22.43 -9.61
C LYS A 150 10.39 -23.37 -9.73
N ASN A 151 10.01 -23.98 -8.61
CA ASN A 151 8.88 -24.91 -8.55
C ASN A 151 7.50 -24.23 -8.58
N GLU A 152 7.45 -22.88 -8.40
CA GLU A 152 6.22 -22.09 -8.44
C GLU A 152 6.05 -21.29 -9.74
N MET A 153 7.04 -21.39 -10.67
CA MET A 153 7.07 -20.62 -11.91
C MET A 153 7.05 -21.51 -13.14
N PRO A 154 6.36 -21.11 -14.21
CA PRO A 154 6.54 -21.74 -15.52
C PRO A 154 8.00 -21.65 -15.98
N PRO A 155 8.54 -22.67 -16.70
CA PRO A 155 9.95 -22.67 -17.13
C PRO A 155 10.37 -21.44 -17.95
N MET A 156 9.45 -20.88 -18.74
CA MET A 156 9.71 -19.68 -19.54
C MET A 156 9.94 -18.46 -18.62
N VAL A 157 9.06 -18.25 -17.65
CA VAL A 157 9.18 -17.13 -16.67
C VAL A 157 10.43 -17.28 -15.82
N TRP A 158 10.75 -18.51 -15.40
CA TRP A 158 11.98 -18.80 -14.68
C TRP A 158 13.23 -18.41 -15.48
N ASN A 159 13.27 -18.78 -16.78
CA ASN A 159 14.38 -18.42 -17.65
C ASN A 159 14.49 -16.91 -17.87
N GLU A 160 13.37 -16.20 -17.98
CA GLU A 160 13.33 -14.74 -18.07
C GLU A 160 13.90 -14.09 -16.81
N CYS A 161 13.54 -14.58 -15.62
CA CYS A 161 14.13 -14.13 -14.36
C CYS A 161 15.66 -14.29 -14.35
N ILE A 162 16.17 -15.47 -14.74
CA ILE A 162 17.62 -15.72 -14.81
C ILE A 162 18.31 -14.77 -15.81
N GLN A 163 17.71 -14.56 -16.98
CA GLN A 163 18.26 -13.69 -18.02
C GLN A 163 18.23 -12.21 -17.65
N SER A 164 17.28 -11.78 -16.79
CA SER A 164 17.20 -10.41 -16.29
C SER A 164 18.33 -10.04 -15.32
N GLY A 165 19.11 -11.02 -14.88
CA GLY A 165 20.16 -10.85 -13.86
C GLY A 165 19.71 -11.35 -12.49
N GLY A 166 20.19 -10.70 -11.41
CA GLY A 166 19.92 -11.14 -10.05
C GLY A 166 20.85 -12.25 -9.58
N ILE A 167 20.46 -12.97 -8.52
CA ILE A 167 21.28 -13.98 -7.86
C ILE A 167 20.49 -15.27 -7.73
N LEU A 168 21.10 -16.39 -8.11
CA LEU A 168 20.58 -17.72 -7.84
C LEU A 168 21.10 -18.25 -6.50
N SER A 169 20.25 -18.97 -5.76
CA SER A 169 20.70 -19.77 -4.62
C SER A 169 21.69 -20.87 -5.08
N GLU A 170 22.47 -21.38 -4.14
CA GLU A 170 23.48 -22.42 -4.42
C GLU A 170 22.87 -23.70 -5.02
N ASP A 171 21.65 -24.06 -4.61
CA ASP A 171 20.89 -25.19 -5.13
C ASP A 171 20.16 -24.89 -6.46
N GLY A 172 20.16 -23.64 -6.92
CA GLY A 172 19.49 -23.19 -8.14
C GLY A 172 17.96 -23.19 -8.09
N GLU A 173 17.36 -23.25 -6.90
CA GLU A 173 15.90 -23.32 -6.73
C GLU A 173 15.25 -21.95 -6.43
N LEU A 174 16.05 -20.96 -5.96
CA LEU A 174 15.59 -19.59 -5.67
C LEU A 174 16.32 -18.58 -6.54
N TRP A 175 15.56 -17.60 -7.04
CA TRP A 175 16.09 -16.44 -7.74
C TRP A 175 15.78 -15.18 -6.93
N TYR A 176 16.81 -14.40 -6.63
CA TYR A 176 16.71 -13.13 -5.93
C TYR A 176 16.90 -11.99 -6.91
N PRO A 177 15.97 -11.01 -6.96
CA PRO A 177 15.98 -9.98 -8.00
C PRO A 177 17.21 -9.06 -7.94
N THR A 178 17.79 -8.85 -6.77
CA THR A 178 18.95 -7.96 -6.58
C THR A 178 19.85 -8.44 -5.44
N GLU A 179 21.10 -7.95 -5.42
CA GLU A 179 22.04 -8.15 -4.30
C GLU A 179 21.47 -7.62 -2.97
N SER A 180 20.82 -6.44 -3.01
CA SER A 180 20.12 -5.84 -1.85
C SER A 180 19.06 -6.79 -1.28
N TYR A 181 18.28 -7.43 -2.16
CA TYR A 181 17.30 -8.42 -1.73
C TYR A 181 17.97 -9.65 -1.11
N TYR A 182 18.93 -10.25 -1.82
CA TYR A 182 19.66 -11.45 -1.36
C TYR A 182 20.31 -11.23 0.00
N ARG A 183 20.99 -10.11 0.19
CA ARG A 183 21.66 -9.74 1.44
C ARG A 183 20.66 -9.62 2.61
N GLY A 184 19.48 -9.04 2.36
CA GLY A 184 18.42 -8.98 3.37
C GLY A 184 17.80 -10.34 3.67
N ALA A 185 17.54 -11.15 2.64
CA ALA A 185 16.86 -12.43 2.77
C ALA A 185 17.72 -13.50 3.46
N LYS A 186 19.04 -13.50 3.22
CA LYS A 186 19.98 -14.50 3.70
C LYS A 186 19.98 -14.67 5.23
N ASP A 187 19.89 -13.54 5.95
CA ASP A 187 20.01 -13.52 7.41
C ASP A 187 18.70 -13.05 8.09
N ALA A 188 17.59 -13.04 7.33
CA ALA A 188 16.31 -12.60 7.85
C ALA A 188 15.69 -13.63 8.80
N ILE A 189 15.09 -13.12 9.87
CA ILE A 189 14.23 -13.90 10.76
C ILE A 189 12.82 -13.30 10.64
N GLN A 190 11.85 -14.07 10.14
CA GLN A 190 10.47 -13.61 9.96
C GLN A 190 10.38 -12.29 9.20
N ASN A 191 11.11 -12.16 8.08
CA ASN A 191 11.20 -10.94 7.27
C ASN A 191 11.78 -9.69 7.98
N ILE A 192 12.43 -9.86 9.12
CA ILE A 192 13.19 -8.83 9.82
C ILE A 192 14.66 -9.11 9.62
N VAL A 193 15.47 -8.06 9.51
CA VAL A 193 16.92 -8.14 9.37
C VAL A 193 17.56 -7.79 10.72
N PRO A 194 17.93 -8.80 11.56
CA PRO A 194 18.32 -8.57 12.96
C PRO A 194 19.61 -7.78 13.12
N TRP A 195 20.50 -7.87 12.14
CA TRP A 195 21.80 -7.19 12.15
C TRP A 195 21.71 -5.71 11.76
N ALA A 196 20.67 -5.29 11.01
CA ALA A 196 20.49 -3.90 10.62
C ALA A 196 20.17 -3.02 11.82
N LYS A 197 20.96 -1.99 12.07
CA LYS A 197 20.85 -1.09 13.22
C LYS A 197 20.84 0.39 12.80
N THR A 198 21.48 0.71 11.70
CA THR A 198 21.58 2.08 11.18
C THR A 198 20.72 2.25 9.93
N MET A 199 20.40 3.48 9.58
CA MET A 199 19.68 3.76 8.32
C MET A 199 20.44 3.23 7.10
N GLU A 200 21.76 3.31 7.11
CA GLU A 200 22.62 2.77 6.05
C GLU A 200 22.50 1.25 5.91
N ASP A 201 22.40 0.53 7.05
CA ASP A 201 22.14 -0.91 7.03
C ASP A 201 20.82 -1.22 6.35
N PHE A 202 19.73 -0.52 6.74
CA PHE A 202 18.41 -0.72 6.14
C PHE A 202 18.38 -0.35 4.67
N GLU A 203 19.03 0.75 4.27
CA GLU A 203 19.16 1.13 2.85
C GLU A 203 19.91 0.06 2.04
N SER A 204 20.92 -0.60 2.63
CA SER A 204 21.69 -1.65 1.96
C SER A 204 20.89 -2.90 1.61
N VAL A 205 19.75 -3.10 2.27
CA VAL A 205 18.81 -4.23 2.07
C VAL A 205 17.40 -3.76 1.68
N ARG A 206 17.28 -2.56 1.15
CA ARG A 206 16.00 -1.90 0.78
C ARG A 206 15.06 -2.81 0.02
N ASP A 207 15.56 -3.53 -0.97
CA ASP A 207 14.74 -4.36 -1.85
C ASP A 207 14.08 -5.55 -1.13
N PHE A 208 14.69 -6.02 -0.04
CA PHE A 208 14.09 -7.03 0.83
C PHE A 208 13.01 -6.43 1.75
N LEU A 209 13.13 -5.16 2.09
CA LEU A 209 12.23 -4.45 3.00
C LEU A 209 10.96 -3.95 2.27
N ARG A 210 10.36 -4.83 1.48
CA ARG A 210 9.18 -4.51 0.67
C ARG A 210 8.11 -3.72 1.44
N PRO A 211 7.40 -2.77 0.79
CA PRO A 211 6.30 -2.04 1.40
C PRO A 211 5.13 -2.96 1.74
N VAL A 212 4.40 -2.62 2.78
CA VAL A 212 3.05 -3.14 3.03
C VAL A 212 2.07 -2.38 2.15
N MET A 213 1.10 -3.06 1.55
CA MET A 213 0.15 -2.43 0.64
C MET A 213 -0.72 -1.40 1.35
N VAL A 214 -1.31 -1.77 2.49
CA VAL A 214 -2.14 -0.87 3.32
C VAL A 214 -1.64 -0.93 4.76
N ASN A 215 -1.33 0.22 5.34
CA ASN A 215 -0.88 0.33 6.73
C ASN A 215 -1.54 1.54 7.41
N PHE A 216 -2.58 1.30 8.18
CA PHE A 216 -3.20 2.29 9.05
C PHE A 216 -2.81 1.97 10.49
N ARG A 217 -1.96 2.83 11.08
CA ARG A 217 -1.36 2.60 12.38
C ARG A 217 -1.72 3.71 13.36
N GLU A 218 -2.13 3.32 14.57
CA GLU A 218 -2.52 4.28 15.61
C GLU A 218 -3.61 5.25 15.12
N CYS A 219 -4.53 4.74 14.30
CA CYS A 219 -5.63 5.50 13.73
C CYS A 219 -6.93 5.24 14.49
N ASP A 220 -7.79 6.25 14.52
CA ASP A 220 -9.14 6.17 15.08
C ASP A 220 -10.18 6.47 13.99
N GLY A 221 -11.26 5.67 13.92
CA GLY A 221 -12.28 5.81 12.88
C GLY A 221 -11.75 5.47 11.48
N VAL A 222 -11.49 4.17 11.22
CA VAL A 222 -11.02 3.68 9.91
C VAL A 222 -12.15 2.97 9.18
N LEU A 223 -12.36 3.30 7.92
CA LEU A 223 -13.30 2.63 7.02
C LEU A 223 -12.60 2.13 5.75
N LEU A 224 -12.77 0.85 5.44
CA LEU A 224 -12.38 0.24 4.17
C LEU A 224 -13.63 -0.43 3.57
N GLU A 225 -14.15 0.09 2.44
CA GLU A 225 -15.40 -0.39 1.84
C GLU A 225 -15.36 -0.41 0.30
#